data_94e38979152c85b50156f29950bb518c
#
_entry.id   94e38979152c85b50156f29950bb518c
#
_cell.length_a   1.000
_cell.length_b   1.000
_cell.length_c   1.000
_cell.angle_alpha   90.00
_cell.angle_beta   90.00
_cell.angle_gamma   90.00
#
_symmetry.space_group_name_H-M   'P 1'
#
loop_
_entity.id
_entity.type
_entity.pdbx_description
1 polymer ?
#
loop_
_entity_poly.entity_id
_entity_poly.type
_entity_poly.pdbx_seq_one_letter_code
_entity_poly.pdbx_strand_id
1 'polypeptide(L)'
;MRLKYLFKIQNIIDNEIRRICQEDGSVIDRVYLIKTQILALEVKTGELANITKCYKYPQQMKAVEKRKLIIRYVDCFKFLLSIGNDNQFNVVNFSVKELIESVTKEPCETIVDVFLSLFDHISNLKRDLVTENYISGMGVYMTIFKEFVLIGQLLGLTFEDVFEYYDNIYRDMVHKAEPPAER
;
A
#
# COMPACT_ATOMS: atom_id res chain seq x y z
N MET A 1 1.37 -0.39 17.00
CA MET A 1 2.85 -0.45 17.03
C MET A 1 3.44 -0.98 15.71
N ARG A 2 2.97 -2.09 15.16
CA ARG A 2 3.51 -2.73 13.93
C ARG A 2 3.36 -1.88 12.66
N LEU A 3 2.25 -1.15 12.45
CA LEU A 3 2.07 -0.33 11.25
C LEU A 3 3.09 0.81 11.17
N LYS A 4 3.39 1.49 12.28
CA LYS A 4 4.45 2.52 12.33
C LYS A 4 5.82 1.95 11.93
N TYR A 5 6.08 0.70 12.29
CA TYR A 5 7.30 0.00 11.90
C TYR A 5 7.36 -0.23 10.39
N LEU A 6 6.24 -0.64 9.75
CA LEU A 6 6.19 -0.81 8.30
C LEU A 6 6.41 0.51 7.56
N PHE A 7 5.84 1.62 8.04
CA PHE A 7 6.12 2.95 7.49
C PHE A 7 7.62 3.31 7.62
N LYS A 8 8.23 3.02 8.78
CA LYS A 8 9.68 3.25 8.99
C LYS A 8 10.51 2.44 8.00
N ILE A 9 10.24 1.14 7.85
CA ILE A 9 10.94 0.28 6.89
C ILE A 9 10.81 0.83 5.48
N GLN A 10 9.58 1.14 5.03
CA GLN A 10 9.35 1.67 3.70
C GLN A 10 10.10 2.98 3.47
N ASN A 11 10.12 3.87 4.45
CA ASN A 11 10.88 5.12 4.34
C ASN A 11 12.38 4.90 4.15
N ILE A 12 12.97 3.90 4.82
CA ILE A 12 14.38 3.52 4.64
C ILE A 12 14.62 3.04 3.20
N ILE A 13 13.74 2.18 2.69
CA ILE A 13 13.83 1.64 1.33
C ILE A 13 13.71 2.77 0.30
N ASP A 14 12.72 3.64 0.44
CA ASP A 14 12.47 4.75 -0.47
C ASP A 14 13.65 5.73 -0.50
N ASN A 15 14.24 6.03 0.66
CA ASN A 15 15.42 6.89 0.76
C ASN A 15 16.64 6.26 0.09
N GLU A 16 16.85 4.96 0.22
CA GLU A 16 17.95 4.28 -0.47
C GLU A 16 17.77 4.28 -1.99
N ILE A 17 16.55 4.05 -2.48
CA ILE A 17 16.24 4.15 -3.91
C ILE A 17 16.50 5.58 -4.41
N ARG A 18 16.08 6.61 -3.68
CA ARG A 18 16.33 8.01 -4.03
C ARG A 18 17.81 8.35 -4.06
N ARG A 19 18.57 7.84 -3.08
CA ARG A 19 20.02 8.02 -3.04
C ARG A 19 20.68 7.48 -4.31
N ILE A 20 20.32 6.27 -4.73
CA ILE A 20 20.84 5.66 -5.95
C ILE A 20 20.46 6.50 -7.19
N CYS A 21 19.20 6.94 -7.29
CA CYS A 21 18.78 7.80 -8.40
C CYS A 21 19.49 9.16 -8.44
N GLN A 22 19.82 9.74 -7.27
CA GLN A 22 20.56 11.01 -7.19
C GLN A 22 22.04 10.87 -7.60
N GLU A 23 22.65 9.71 -7.35
CA GLU A 23 24.00 9.41 -7.82
C GLU A 23 24.09 9.43 -9.36
N ASP A 24 23.01 9.09 -10.05
CA ASP A 24 22.89 9.18 -11.51
C ASP A 24 22.59 10.61 -12.02
N GLY A 25 22.51 11.60 -11.10
CA GLY A 25 22.27 13.01 -11.44
C GLY A 25 20.81 13.35 -11.80
N SER A 26 19.88 12.44 -11.58
CA SER A 26 18.45 12.69 -11.83
C SER A 26 17.84 13.56 -10.74
N VAL A 27 17.16 14.65 -11.16
CA VAL A 27 16.33 15.46 -10.27
C VAL A 27 14.91 14.88 -10.27
N ILE A 28 14.44 14.44 -9.10
CA ILE A 28 13.09 13.89 -8.97
C ILE A 28 12.11 15.06 -8.77
N ASP A 29 11.36 15.39 -9.82
CA ASP A 29 10.24 16.32 -9.73
C ASP A 29 9.13 15.72 -8.85
N ARG A 30 8.58 16.53 -7.92
CA ARG A 30 7.59 16.05 -6.97
C ARG A 30 6.30 15.58 -7.63
N VAL A 31 5.80 16.33 -8.62
CA VAL A 31 4.56 15.97 -9.32
C VAL A 31 4.76 14.70 -10.13
N TYR A 32 5.93 14.54 -10.73
CA TYR A 32 6.29 13.32 -11.44
C TYR A 32 6.38 12.12 -10.49
N LEU A 33 6.99 12.29 -9.31
CA LEU A 33 7.06 11.25 -8.28
C LEU A 33 5.65 10.81 -7.84
N ILE A 34 4.75 11.74 -7.53
CA ILE A 34 3.35 11.44 -7.19
C ILE A 34 2.70 10.62 -8.31
N LYS A 35 2.82 11.06 -9.56
CA LYS A 35 2.19 10.37 -10.69
C LYS A 35 2.74 8.96 -10.89
N THR A 36 4.03 8.75 -10.73
CA THR A 36 4.66 7.43 -10.86
C THR A 36 4.28 6.49 -9.74
N GLN A 37 4.21 6.96 -8.50
CA GLN A 37 3.77 6.15 -7.36
C GLN A 37 2.29 5.75 -7.49
N ILE A 38 1.43 6.67 -7.90
CA ILE A 38 0.00 6.39 -8.15
C ILE A 38 -0.15 5.37 -9.27
N LEU A 39 0.52 5.57 -10.41
CA LEU A 39 0.49 4.61 -11.52
C LEU A 39 0.99 3.22 -11.08
N ALA A 40 2.05 3.17 -10.28
CA ALA A 40 2.56 1.92 -9.75
C ALA A 40 1.54 1.24 -8.82
N LEU A 41 0.85 2.01 -7.96
CA LEU A 41 -0.23 1.48 -7.12
C LEU A 41 -1.39 0.94 -7.96
N GLU A 42 -1.83 1.66 -9.00
CA GLU A 42 -2.89 1.20 -9.93
C GLU A 42 -2.48 -0.10 -10.64
N VAL A 43 -1.27 -0.15 -11.19
CA VAL A 43 -0.74 -1.36 -11.87
C VAL A 43 -0.72 -2.55 -10.92
N LYS A 44 -0.19 -2.37 -9.69
CA LYS A 44 -0.12 -3.46 -8.70
C LYS A 44 -1.50 -3.89 -8.19
N THR A 45 -2.42 -2.96 -8.03
CA THR A 45 -3.83 -3.27 -7.72
C THR A 45 -4.47 -4.08 -8.85
N GLY A 46 -4.21 -3.73 -10.11
CA GLY A 46 -4.66 -4.50 -11.27
C GLY A 46 -4.05 -5.91 -11.34
N GLU A 47 -2.76 -6.06 -11.00
CA GLU A 47 -2.11 -7.38 -10.90
C GLU A 47 -2.74 -8.24 -9.78
N LEU A 48 -3.09 -7.63 -8.63
CA LEU A 48 -3.77 -8.30 -7.53
C LEU A 48 -5.19 -8.74 -7.97
N ALA A 49 -5.97 -7.86 -8.59
CA ALA A 49 -7.28 -8.19 -9.14
C ALA A 49 -7.19 -9.30 -10.20
N ASN A 50 -6.16 -9.24 -11.06
CA ASN A 50 -5.96 -10.24 -12.11
C ASN A 50 -5.65 -11.64 -11.55
N ILE A 51 -4.90 -11.76 -10.46
CA ILE A 51 -4.59 -13.09 -9.88
C ILE A 51 -5.84 -13.74 -9.26
N THR A 52 -6.77 -12.95 -8.71
CA THR A 52 -8.03 -13.46 -8.13
C THR A 52 -9.03 -13.92 -9.18
N LYS A 53 -8.92 -13.41 -10.42
CA LYS A 53 -9.89 -13.64 -11.52
C LYS A 53 -11.33 -13.19 -11.16
N CYS A 54 -11.50 -12.33 -10.17
CA CYS A 54 -12.81 -11.87 -9.69
C CYS A 54 -13.68 -11.20 -10.77
N TYR A 55 -13.05 -10.64 -11.82
CA TYR A 55 -13.71 -9.98 -12.95
C TYR A 55 -14.22 -10.94 -14.04
N LYS A 56 -13.94 -12.26 -13.93
CA LYS A 56 -14.38 -13.22 -14.96
C LYS A 56 -15.82 -13.67 -14.74
N TYR A 57 -16.57 -13.77 -15.83
CA TYR A 57 -17.92 -14.31 -15.85
C TYR A 57 -17.97 -15.63 -16.66
N PRO A 58 -18.63 -16.71 -16.18
CA PRO A 58 -19.18 -16.86 -14.84
C PRO A 58 -18.07 -16.84 -13.78
N GLN A 59 -18.43 -16.36 -12.60
CA GLN A 59 -17.47 -16.16 -11.51
C GLN A 59 -16.78 -17.48 -11.14
N GLN A 60 -15.62 -17.71 -11.68
CA GLN A 60 -14.76 -18.85 -11.39
C GLN A 60 -13.55 -18.38 -10.57
N MET A 61 -13.79 -17.99 -9.33
CA MET A 61 -12.69 -17.80 -8.39
C MET A 61 -12.01 -19.15 -8.15
N LYS A 62 -10.94 -19.40 -8.86
CA LYS A 62 -10.07 -20.54 -8.51
C LYS A 62 -9.32 -20.19 -7.24
N ALA A 63 -9.22 -21.15 -6.32
CA ALA A 63 -8.39 -20.99 -5.14
C ALA A 63 -6.97 -20.60 -5.57
N VAL A 64 -6.53 -19.41 -5.17
CA VAL A 64 -5.19 -18.92 -5.43
C VAL A 64 -4.31 -19.31 -4.25
N GLU A 65 -3.10 -19.76 -4.54
CA GLU A 65 -2.13 -20.08 -3.50
C GLU A 65 -1.86 -18.85 -2.62
N LYS A 66 -2.01 -19.00 -1.31
CA LYS A 66 -1.87 -17.91 -0.31
C LYS A 66 -0.56 -17.13 -0.49
N ARG A 67 0.55 -17.83 -0.77
CA ARG A 67 1.86 -17.20 -0.99
C ARG A 67 1.84 -16.23 -2.18
N LYS A 68 1.19 -16.59 -3.29
CA LYS A 68 1.07 -15.71 -4.47
C LYS A 68 0.23 -14.48 -4.18
N LEU A 69 -0.85 -14.66 -3.40
CA LEU A 69 -1.69 -13.54 -2.95
C LEU A 69 -0.92 -12.57 -2.07
N ILE A 70 -0.16 -13.06 -1.07
CA ILE A 70 0.63 -12.23 -0.18
C ILE A 70 1.66 -11.41 -0.97
N ILE A 71 2.37 -12.02 -1.93
CA ILE A 71 3.34 -11.31 -2.78
C ILE A 71 2.67 -10.12 -3.47
N ARG A 72 1.54 -10.34 -4.16
CA ARG A 72 0.85 -9.28 -4.88
C ARG A 72 0.23 -8.23 -3.97
N TYR A 73 -0.28 -8.64 -2.83
CA TYR A 73 -0.81 -7.75 -1.82
C TYR A 73 0.29 -6.83 -1.25
N VAL A 74 1.46 -7.37 -0.89
CA VAL A 74 2.60 -6.61 -0.41
C VAL A 74 3.17 -5.70 -1.49
N ASP A 75 3.16 -6.11 -2.76
CA ASP A 75 3.56 -5.25 -3.89
C ASP A 75 2.69 -3.99 -4.01
N CYS A 76 1.39 -4.07 -3.69
CA CYS A 76 0.53 -2.88 -3.59
C CYS A 76 0.84 -2.08 -2.31
N PHE A 77 0.94 -2.80 -1.19
CA PHE A 77 1.03 -2.21 0.14
C PHE A 77 2.24 -1.31 0.30
N LYS A 78 3.40 -1.68 -0.29
CA LYS A 78 4.60 -0.85 -0.28
C LYS A 78 4.38 0.53 -0.92
N PHE A 79 3.66 0.61 -2.06
CA PHE A 79 3.36 1.91 -2.68
C PHE A 79 2.39 2.73 -1.85
N LEU A 80 1.43 2.09 -1.20
CA LEU A 80 0.54 2.77 -0.26
C LEU A 80 1.33 3.37 0.91
N LEU A 81 2.29 2.63 1.48
CA LEU A 81 3.18 3.13 2.54
C LEU A 81 4.09 4.27 2.04
N SER A 82 4.67 4.15 0.83
CA SER A 82 5.50 5.21 0.22
C SER A 82 4.71 6.51 0.05
N ILE A 83 3.52 6.45 -0.54
CA ILE A 83 2.64 7.60 -0.71
C ILE A 83 2.31 8.25 0.65
N GLY A 84 2.03 7.44 1.67
CA GLY A 84 1.77 7.91 3.01
C GLY A 84 2.96 8.61 3.66
N ASN A 85 4.17 8.10 3.47
CA ASN A 85 5.41 8.72 3.96
C ASN A 85 5.68 10.06 3.26
N ASP A 86 5.61 10.10 1.94
CA ASP A 86 5.95 11.27 1.13
C ASP A 86 4.99 12.44 1.33
N ASN A 87 3.75 12.15 1.72
CA ASN A 87 2.73 13.17 2.00
C ASN A 87 2.43 13.34 3.49
N GLN A 88 3.26 12.76 4.38
CA GLN A 88 3.13 12.85 5.84
C GLN A 88 1.81 12.30 6.40
N PHE A 89 1.13 11.40 5.69
CA PHE A 89 -0.10 10.76 6.15
C PHE A 89 0.16 9.67 7.19
N ASN A 90 1.43 9.22 7.34
CA ASN A 90 1.89 8.28 8.35
C ASN A 90 1.81 8.79 9.79
N VAL A 91 1.61 10.10 10.00
CA VAL A 91 1.43 10.71 11.33
C VAL A 91 0.05 10.41 11.92
N VAL A 92 -0.92 10.05 11.09
CA VAL A 92 -2.23 9.65 11.56
C VAL A 92 -2.11 8.33 12.33
N ASN A 93 -2.60 8.33 13.55
CA ASN A 93 -2.47 7.20 14.47
C ASN A 93 -3.48 6.11 14.08
N PHE A 94 -3.15 5.33 13.03
CA PHE A 94 -3.95 4.19 12.65
C PHE A 94 -3.81 3.06 13.67
N SER A 95 -4.87 2.74 14.34
CA SER A 95 -4.98 1.44 14.97
C SER A 95 -5.41 0.42 13.90
N VAL A 96 -4.51 -0.51 13.55
CA VAL A 96 -4.86 -1.63 12.64
C VAL A 96 -6.10 -2.37 13.14
N LYS A 97 -6.23 -2.50 14.47
CA LYS A 97 -7.40 -3.14 15.09
C LYS A 97 -8.68 -2.36 14.79
N GLU A 98 -8.69 -1.04 14.98
CA GLU A 98 -9.84 -0.19 14.68
C GLU A 98 -10.20 -0.18 13.19
N LEU A 99 -9.18 -0.21 12.31
CA LEU A 99 -9.39 -0.35 10.87
C LEU A 99 -10.09 -1.68 10.53
N ILE A 100 -9.56 -2.80 11.05
CA ILE A 100 -10.16 -4.12 10.85
C ILE A 100 -11.60 -4.16 11.41
N GLU A 101 -11.82 -3.63 12.61
CA GLU A 101 -13.15 -3.58 13.22
C GLU A 101 -14.13 -2.67 12.46
N SER A 102 -13.66 -1.58 11.86
CA SER A 102 -14.51 -0.71 11.05
C SER A 102 -14.97 -1.39 9.77
N VAL A 103 -14.08 -2.13 9.12
CA VAL A 103 -14.33 -2.83 7.87
C VAL A 103 -15.26 -4.04 8.06
N THR A 104 -15.14 -4.76 9.19
CA THR A 104 -16.00 -5.93 9.48
C THR A 104 -17.45 -5.54 9.80
N LYS A 105 -17.75 -4.29 10.06
CA LYS A 105 -19.09 -3.77 10.37
C LYS A 105 -19.85 -3.23 9.17
N GLU A 106 -19.18 -3.08 8.02
CA GLU A 106 -19.82 -2.58 6.81
C GLU A 106 -20.61 -3.68 6.09
N PRO A 107 -21.68 -3.34 5.33
CA PRO A 107 -22.43 -4.32 4.55
C PRO A 107 -21.48 -5.03 3.58
N CYS A 108 -21.73 -6.33 3.38
CA CYS A 108 -20.88 -7.20 2.58
C CYS A 108 -20.82 -6.73 1.12
N GLU A 109 -19.80 -5.96 0.79
CA GLU A 109 -19.48 -5.61 -0.60
C GLU A 109 -18.79 -6.80 -1.27
N THR A 110 -19.00 -6.94 -2.58
CA THR A 110 -18.24 -7.94 -3.32
C THR A 110 -16.81 -7.47 -3.52
N ILE A 111 -15.87 -8.39 -3.67
CA ILE A 111 -14.48 -8.03 -3.96
C ILE A 111 -14.34 -7.19 -5.23
N VAL A 112 -15.27 -7.33 -6.18
CA VAL A 112 -15.32 -6.54 -7.42
C VAL A 112 -15.66 -5.09 -7.10
N ASP A 113 -16.69 -4.86 -6.25
CA ASP A 113 -17.11 -3.52 -5.85
C ASP A 113 -15.97 -2.80 -5.14
N VAL A 114 -15.27 -3.50 -4.23
CA VAL A 114 -14.14 -2.92 -3.50
C VAL A 114 -12.97 -2.58 -4.43
N PHE A 115 -12.66 -3.40 -5.43
CA PHE A 115 -11.62 -3.05 -6.41
C PHE A 115 -12.01 -1.84 -7.27
N LEU A 116 -13.26 -1.74 -7.70
CA LEU A 116 -13.74 -0.59 -8.49
C LEU A 116 -13.67 0.69 -7.66
N SER A 117 -14.19 0.67 -6.43
CA SER A 117 -14.11 1.79 -5.49
C SER A 117 -12.66 2.21 -5.22
N LEU A 118 -11.77 1.24 -5.02
CA LEU A 118 -10.34 1.48 -4.80
C LEU A 118 -9.70 2.22 -5.99
N PHE A 119 -9.97 1.83 -7.24
CA PHE A 119 -9.46 2.53 -8.43
C PHE A 119 -9.96 3.98 -8.51
N ASP A 120 -11.25 4.21 -8.20
CA ASP A 120 -11.82 5.56 -8.17
C ASP A 120 -11.14 6.42 -7.09
N HIS A 121 -10.93 5.89 -5.90
CA HIS A 121 -10.25 6.60 -4.82
C HIS A 121 -8.76 6.85 -5.14
N ILE A 122 -8.05 5.93 -5.77
CA ILE A 122 -6.66 6.15 -6.20
C ILE A 122 -6.60 7.30 -7.22
N SER A 123 -7.53 7.37 -8.16
CA SER A 123 -7.64 8.48 -9.11
C SER A 123 -7.95 9.82 -8.43
N ASN A 124 -8.83 9.82 -7.41
CA ASN A 124 -9.13 11.01 -6.61
C ASN A 124 -7.91 11.46 -5.79
N LEU A 125 -7.19 10.51 -5.17
CA LEU A 125 -5.96 10.80 -4.43
C LEU A 125 -4.92 11.48 -5.33
N LYS A 126 -4.71 10.97 -6.56
CA LYS A 126 -3.83 11.59 -7.55
C LYS A 126 -4.18 13.05 -7.78
N ARG A 127 -5.47 13.35 -8.02
CA ARG A 127 -5.96 14.70 -8.24
C ARG A 127 -5.65 15.59 -7.05
N ASP A 128 -5.98 15.15 -5.84
CA ASP A 128 -5.83 15.93 -4.64
C ASP A 128 -4.34 16.22 -4.32
N LEU A 129 -3.44 15.23 -4.51
CA LEU A 129 -2.01 15.42 -4.30
C LEU A 129 -1.36 16.35 -5.34
N VAL A 130 -1.77 16.24 -6.61
CA VAL A 130 -1.24 17.10 -7.69
C VAL A 130 -1.73 18.55 -7.55
N THR A 131 -2.93 18.76 -7.02
CA THR A 131 -3.50 20.09 -6.74
C THR A 131 -3.19 20.61 -5.34
N GLU A 132 -2.35 19.90 -4.59
CA GLU A 132 -1.93 20.24 -3.22
C GLU A 132 -3.09 20.34 -2.21
N ASN A 133 -4.20 19.67 -2.47
CA ASN A 133 -5.33 19.58 -1.54
C ASN A 133 -5.09 18.47 -0.50
N TYR A 134 -4.14 18.68 0.41
CA TYR A 134 -3.67 17.66 1.37
C TYR A 134 -4.74 17.22 2.37
N ILE A 135 -5.68 18.08 2.75
CA ILE A 135 -6.75 17.72 3.70
C ILE A 135 -7.68 16.68 3.06
N SER A 136 -8.14 16.94 1.83
CA SER A 136 -8.93 15.99 1.07
C SER A 136 -8.13 14.72 0.75
N GLY A 137 -6.89 14.91 0.30
CA GLY A 137 -5.99 13.80 -0.04
C GLY A 137 -5.75 12.85 1.14
N MET A 138 -5.61 13.37 2.36
CA MET A 138 -5.49 12.54 3.57
C MET A 138 -6.78 11.73 3.83
N GLY A 139 -7.96 12.34 3.69
CA GLY A 139 -9.24 11.65 3.83
C GLY A 139 -9.39 10.51 2.82
N VAL A 140 -9.10 10.80 1.55
CA VAL A 140 -9.11 9.79 0.46
C VAL A 140 -8.08 8.69 0.71
N TYR A 141 -6.88 9.04 1.14
CA TYR A 141 -5.83 8.05 1.49
C TYR A 141 -6.29 7.10 2.60
N MET A 142 -6.98 7.61 3.62
CA MET A 142 -7.56 6.81 4.70
C MET A 142 -8.60 5.81 4.18
N THR A 143 -9.43 6.25 3.24
CA THR A 143 -10.43 5.40 2.59
C THR A 143 -9.75 4.28 1.79
N ILE A 144 -8.75 4.62 0.97
CA ILE A 144 -7.93 3.65 0.24
C ILE A 144 -7.31 2.62 1.19
N PHE A 145 -6.79 3.07 2.32
CA PHE A 145 -6.18 2.17 3.30
C PHE A 145 -7.19 1.17 3.88
N LYS A 146 -8.42 1.64 4.19
CA LYS A 146 -9.50 0.77 4.65
C LYS A 146 -9.92 -0.26 3.58
N GLU A 147 -10.13 0.19 2.35
CA GLU A 147 -10.50 -0.69 1.24
C GLU A 147 -9.42 -1.74 0.99
N PHE A 148 -8.16 -1.34 1.13
CA PHE A 148 -7.04 -2.26 1.00
C PHE A 148 -7.04 -3.33 2.09
N VAL A 149 -7.33 -2.96 3.35
CA VAL A 149 -7.50 -3.91 4.46
C VAL A 149 -8.68 -4.84 4.19
N LEU A 150 -9.80 -4.31 3.67
CA LEU A 150 -10.98 -5.11 3.31
C LEU A 150 -10.66 -6.14 2.22
N ILE A 151 -9.94 -5.75 1.16
CA ILE A 151 -9.47 -6.69 0.13
C ILE A 151 -8.63 -7.81 0.76
N GLY A 152 -7.72 -7.47 1.67
CA GLY A 152 -6.92 -8.47 2.39
C GLY A 152 -7.80 -9.50 3.11
N GLN A 153 -8.82 -9.04 3.83
CA GLN A 153 -9.77 -9.89 4.55
C GLN A 153 -10.59 -10.77 3.59
N LEU A 154 -11.12 -10.19 2.51
CA LEU A 154 -11.88 -10.93 1.49
C LEU A 154 -11.03 -11.99 0.78
N LEU A 155 -9.72 -11.78 0.72
CA LEU A 155 -8.75 -12.75 0.19
C LEU A 155 -8.25 -13.75 1.24
N GLY A 156 -8.72 -13.67 2.48
CA GLY A 156 -8.30 -14.54 3.59
C GLY A 156 -6.89 -14.27 4.11
N LEU A 157 -6.36 -13.06 3.88
CA LEU A 157 -5.08 -12.61 4.42
C LEU A 157 -5.27 -11.96 5.78
N THR A 158 -4.41 -12.30 6.74
CA THR A 158 -4.33 -11.60 8.01
C THR A 158 -3.26 -10.52 7.97
N PHE A 159 -3.38 -9.52 8.82
CA PHE A 159 -2.34 -8.49 8.96
C PHE A 159 -0.99 -9.11 9.37
N GLU A 160 -1.02 -10.20 10.16
CA GLU A 160 0.18 -10.92 10.57
C GLU A 160 0.89 -11.55 9.37
N ASP A 161 0.16 -12.21 8.46
CA ASP A 161 0.71 -12.77 7.22
C ASP A 161 1.44 -11.70 6.40
N VAL A 162 0.81 -10.53 6.26
CA VAL A 162 1.37 -9.40 5.50
C VAL A 162 2.60 -8.83 6.19
N PHE A 163 2.52 -8.65 7.52
CA PHE A 163 3.62 -8.13 8.32
C PHE A 163 4.84 -9.03 8.27
N GLU A 164 4.67 -10.32 8.51
CA GLU A 164 5.77 -11.29 8.49
C GLU A 164 6.44 -11.38 7.12
N TYR A 165 5.64 -11.38 6.05
CA TYR A 165 6.17 -11.43 4.70
C TYR A 165 6.96 -10.16 4.38
N TYR A 166 6.42 -8.97 4.72
CA TYR A 166 7.06 -7.69 4.51
C TYR A 166 8.38 -7.57 5.28
N ASP A 167 8.35 -7.89 6.58
CA ASP A 167 9.52 -7.86 7.45
C ASP A 167 10.63 -8.81 6.94
N ASN A 168 10.27 -10.04 6.57
CA ASN A 168 11.24 -11.02 6.07
C ASN A 168 11.97 -10.58 4.79
N ILE A 169 11.27 -9.88 3.88
CA ILE A 169 11.89 -9.41 2.64
C ILE A 169 12.84 -8.24 2.88
N TYR A 170 12.45 -7.30 3.76
CA TYR A 170 13.15 -6.02 3.87
C TYR A 170 14.05 -5.90 5.11
N ARG A 171 14.04 -6.90 6.00
CA ARG A 171 14.86 -6.91 7.22
C ARG A 171 16.34 -6.68 6.95
N ASP A 172 16.89 -7.36 5.96
CA ASP A 172 18.31 -7.26 5.62
C ASP A 172 18.69 -5.88 5.07
N MET A 173 17.77 -5.21 4.37
CA MET A 173 17.96 -3.84 3.89
C MET A 173 17.97 -2.85 5.05
N VAL A 174 17.08 -3.03 6.02
CA VAL A 174 17.00 -2.18 7.22
C VAL A 174 18.27 -2.30 8.05
N HIS A 175 18.76 -3.52 8.28
CA HIS A 175 20.00 -3.75 9.04
C HIS A 175 21.25 -3.15 8.37
N LYS A 176 21.27 -3.06 7.04
CA LYS A 176 22.36 -2.41 6.31
C LYS A 176 22.30 -0.88 6.36
N ALA A 177 21.10 -0.32 6.48
CA ALA A 177 20.87 1.12 6.50
C ALA A 177 20.92 1.75 7.91
N GLU A 178 20.78 0.96 8.99
CA GLU A 178 20.93 1.45 10.36
C GLU A 178 22.43 1.54 10.69
N PRO A 179 22.93 2.71 11.15
CA PRO A 179 24.30 2.81 11.62
C PRO A 179 24.52 1.85 12.81
N PRO A 180 25.72 1.28 12.95
CA PRO A 180 26.03 0.42 14.10
C PRO A 180 25.74 1.19 15.39
N ALA A 181 24.97 0.58 16.29
CA ALA A 181 24.66 1.16 17.58
C ALA A 181 25.98 1.55 18.26
N GLU A 182 26.16 2.84 18.55
CA GLU A 182 27.29 3.33 19.33
C GLU A 182 27.29 2.58 20.68
N ARG A 183 28.37 1.85 20.93
CA ARG A 183 28.60 1.15 22.19
C ARG A 183 29.14 2.10 23.25
#